data_a68508c3638606b52d58cff2ce8e5047
#
_entry.id   a68508c3638606b52d58cff2ce8e5047
#
_cell.length_a   1.000
_cell.length_b   1.000
_cell.length_c   1.000
_cell.angle_alpha   90.00
_cell.angle_beta   90.00
_cell.angle_gamma   90.00
#
_symmetry.space_group_name_H-M   'P 1'
#
loop_
_entity.id
_entity.type
_entity.pdbx_description
1 polymer ?
#
loop_
_entity_poly.entity_id
_entity_poly.type
_entity_poly.pdbx_seq_one_letter_code
_entity_poly.pdbx_strand_id
1 'polypeptide(L)'
;MDSQTLSQLLDRVIAEVLAQTAAQKSVHVVVTGDDIASLPETLNCLAALEQAGYQLWVSFSHSASESTLQAACMEALRQRGSRAGFGTAPRHYEALYLPALSVNSMSKIALGIRDNLACDAVFQALRHRKQVIATLHPDCHDRTLPLPLLARLEQYAQTLESYGVAISGKRITPAGHAPLTAPAPSASLPITGNKRLITLRDVRLLAPGESLRIEGNTLITPAAKDEITRRNITLVHG
;
A
#
# COMPACT_ATOMS: atom_id res chain seq x y z
N MET A 1 -55.70 10.01 21.92
CA MET A 1 -54.38 9.36 22.10
C MET A 1 -53.73 10.05 23.25
N ASP A 2 -53.46 9.30 24.34
CA ASP A 2 -52.85 9.86 25.51
C ASP A 2 -51.38 10.23 25.29
N SER A 3 -50.96 11.37 25.81
CA SER A 3 -49.59 11.87 25.72
C SER A 3 -48.54 10.82 26.18
N GLN A 4 -48.92 9.93 27.12
CA GLN A 4 -48.09 8.82 27.58
C GLN A 4 -47.88 7.73 26.49
N THR A 5 -48.93 7.42 25.73
CA THR A 5 -48.85 6.42 24.67
C THR A 5 -47.97 6.93 23.50
N LEU A 6 -48.04 8.24 23.21
CA LEU A 6 -47.19 8.86 22.20
C LEU A 6 -45.71 8.89 22.61
N SER A 7 -45.44 9.19 23.90
CA SER A 7 -44.08 9.17 24.44
C SER A 7 -43.49 7.76 24.43
N GLN A 8 -44.26 6.73 24.81
CA GLN A 8 -43.80 5.35 24.77
C GLN A 8 -43.55 4.84 23.35
N LEU A 9 -44.36 5.26 22.36
CA LEU A 9 -44.14 4.97 20.96
C LEU A 9 -42.88 5.66 20.42
N LEU A 10 -42.65 6.92 20.79
CA LEU A 10 -41.46 7.68 20.43
C LEU A 10 -40.20 7.04 21.03
N ASP A 11 -40.23 6.69 22.33
CA ASP A 11 -39.10 6.03 22.99
C ASP A 11 -38.78 4.66 22.36
N ARG A 12 -39.83 3.92 21.97
CA ARG A 12 -39.65 2.64 21.27
C ARG A 12 -39.07 2.82 19.88
N VAL A 13 -39.55 3.79 19.08
CA VAL A 13 -39.01 4.11 17.75
C VAL A 13 -37.59 4.64 17.86
N ILE A 14 -37.29 5.50 18.84
CA ILE A 14 -35.93 5.98 19.10
C ILE A 14 -35.01 4.84 19.54
N ALA A 15 -35.46 3.93 20.41
CA ALA A 15 -34.67 2.76 20.82
C ALA A 15 -34.43 1.80 19.62
N GLU A 16 -35.44 1.62 18.75
CA GLU A 16 -35.31 0.78 17.56
C GLU A 16 -34.42 1.41 16.48
N VAL A 17 -34.51 2.74 16.29
CA VAL A 17 -33.62 3.49 15.40
C VAL A 17 -32.19 3.53 15.98
N LEU A 18 -32.03 3.70 17.29
CA LEU A 18 -30.72 3.63 17.95
C LEU A 18 -30.14 2.20 17.93
N ALA A 19 -30.97 1.16 18.03
CA ALA A 19 -30.53 -0.23 17.89
C ALA A 19 -30.15 -0.56 16.43
N GLN A 20 -30.84 0.02 15.45
CA GLN A 20 -30.47 -0.08 14.05
C GLN A 20 -29.29 0.81 13.66
N THR A 21 -29.08 1.91 14.38
CA THR A 21 -27.90 2.79 14.28
C THR A 21 -26.79 2.44 15.26
N ALA A 22 -27.02 1.54 16.21
CA ALA A 22 -25.94 0.94 17.01
C ALA A 22 -25.00 0.23 16.04
N ALA A 23 -23.92 0.91 15.75
CA ALA A 23 -22.99 0.77 14.65
C ALA A 23 -22.82 -0.68 14.22
N GLN A 24 -23.57 -1.06 13.18
CA GLN A 24 -23.28 -2.30 12.48
C GLN A 24 -21.87 -2.15 11.97
N LYS A 25 -20.92 -2.85 12.61
CA LYS A 25 -19.51 -2.81 12.25
C LYS A 25 -19.40 -3.07 10.75
N SER A 26 -18.97 -2.07 10.02
CA SER A 26 -18.93 -2.17 8.56
C SER A 26 -17.49 -2.17 8.06
N VAL A 27 -17.23 -2.99 7.04
CA VAL A 27 -15.94 -3.12 6.39
C VAL A 27 -16.09 -2.74 4.92
N HIS A 28 -15.26 -1.80 4.46
CA HIS A 28 -15.12 -1.54 3.03
C HIS A 28 -14.12 -2.55 2.46
N VAL A 29 -14.55 -3.34 1.50
CA VAL A 29 -13.72 -4.33 0.80
C VAL A 29 -13.42 -3.80 -0.60
N VAL A 30 -12.15 -3.77 -0.98
CA VAL A 30 -11.74 -3.39 -2.34
C VAL A 30 -11.04 -4.57 -3.00
N VAL A 31 -11.71 -5.16 -3.97
CA VAL A 31 -11.16 -6.26 -4.79
C VAL A 31 -10.32 -5.67 -5.91
N THR A 32 -9.06 -6.10 -6.01
CA THR A 32 -8.09 -5.60 -6.99
C THR A 32 -7.61 -6.71 -7.91
N GLY A 33 -7.04 -6.30 -9.06
CA GLY A 33 -6.55 -7.26 -10.05
C GLY A 33 -7.65 -7.81 -10.95
N ASP A 34 -7.34 -8.84 -11.70
CA ASP A 34 -8.20 -9.50 -12.68
C ASP A 34 -8.13 -11.04 -12.55
N ASP A 35 -7.32 -11.54 -11.60
CA ASP A 35 -7.12 -12.96 -11.39
C ASP A 35 -8.31 -13.61 -10.65
N ILE A 36 -9.02 -14.48 -11.37
CA ILE A 36 -10.15 -15.25 -10.83
C ILE A 36 -9.68 -16.42 -9.94
N ALA A 37 -8.42 -16.84 -10.03
CA ALA A 37 -7.92 -17.96 -9.24
C ALA A 37 -7.86 -17.64 -7.74
N SER A 38 -7.69 -16.36 -7.37
CA SER A 38 -7.72 -15.88 -5.99
C SER A 38 -9.13 -15.73 -5.40
N LEU A 39 -10.19 -15.87 -6.23
CA LEU A 39 -11.57 -15.66 -5.82
C LEU A 39 -12.04 -16.59 -4.69
N PRO A 40 -11.75 -17.91 -4.68
CA PRO A 40 -12.20 -18.79 -3.60
C PRO A 40 -11.67 -18.36 -2.21
N GLU A 41 -10.40 -17.96 -2.11
CA GLU A 41 -9.81 -17.48 -0.87
C GLU A 41 -10.42 -16.14 -0.44
N THR A 42 -10.59 -15.23 -1.38
CA THR A 42 -11.31 -13.96 -1.16
C THR A 42 -12.71 -14.21 -0.57
N LEU A 43 -13.51 -15.07 -1.19
CA LEU A 43 -14.86 -15.39 -0.73
C LEU A 43 -14.89 -16.02 0.67
N ASN A 44 -13.90 -16.85 1.02
CA ASN A 44 -13.80 -17.43 2.34
C ASN A 44 -13.50 -16.37 3.40
N CYS A 45 -12.59 -15.41 3.09
CA CYS A 45 -12.32 -14.28 3.97
C CYS A 45 -13.55 -13.39 4.17
N LEU A 46 -14.30 -13.10 3.10
CA LEU A 46 -15.52 -12.30 3.18
C LEU A 46 -16.59 -12.99 4.03
N ALA A 47 -16.78 -14.30 3.84
CA ALA A 47 -17.71 -15.09 4.65
C ALA A 47 -17.33 -15.09 6.13
N ALA A 48 -16.04 -15.18 6.47
CA ALA A 48 -15.57 -15.10 7.85
C ALA A 48 -15.86 -13.72 8.49
N LEU A 49 -15.72 -12.63 7.74
CA LEU A 49 -16.07 -11.29 8.21
C LEU A 49 -17.60 -11.16 8.45
N GLU A 50 -18.43 -11.68 7.55
CA GLU A 50 -19.90 -11.68 7.76
C GLU A 50 -20.30 -12.52 8.96
N GLN A 51 -19.71 -13.71 9.15
CA GLN A 51 -19.92 -14.55 10.33
C GLN A 51 -19.50 -13.87 11.62
N ALA A 52 -18.46 -13.00 11.57
CA ALA A 52 -18.05 -12.17 12.71
C ALA A 52 -18.96 -10.95 12.95
N GLY A 53 -20.06 -10.82 12.16
CA GLY A 53 -21.06 -9.77 12.33
C GLY A 53 -20.76 -8.47 11.59
N TYR A 54 -19.80 -8.45 10.67
CA TYR A 54 -19.50 -7.27 9.88
C TYR A 54 -20.44 -7.14 8.68
N GLN A 55 -20.92 -5.92 8.43
CA GLN A 55 -21.58 -5.55 7.18
C GLN A 55 -20.50 -5.24 6.14
N LEU A 56 -20.54 -5.91 4.98
CA LEU A 56 -19.57 -5.71 3.92
C LEU A 56 -20.06 -4.72 2.87
N TRP A 57 -19.15 -3.85 2.41
CA TRP A 57 -19.34 -3.02 1.22
C TRP A 57 -18.22 -3.32 0.24
N VAL A 58 -18.56 -3.95 -0.88
CA VAL A 58 -17.59 -4.45 -1.86
C VAL A 58 -17.52 -3.50 -3.05
N SER A 59 -16.33 -3.01 -3.31
CA SER A 59 -15.99 -2.20 -4.49
C SER A 59 -14.94 -2.95 -5.31
N PHE A 60 -14.91 -2.70 -6.60
CA PHE A 60 -13.99 -3.36 -7.53
C PHE A 60 -13.07 -2.31 -8.17
N SER A 61 -11.79 -2.63 -8.30
CA SER A 61 -10.87 -1.82 -9.10
C SER A 61 -11.28 -1.85 -10.58
N HIS A 62 -10.76 -0.93 -11.37
CA HIS A 62 -11.03 -0.90 -12.81
C HIS A 62 -10.69 -2.23 -13.49
N SER A 63 -9.51 -2.80 -13.19
CA SER A 63 -9.12 -4.11 -13.74
C SER A 63 -10.10 -5.24 -13.35
N ALA A 64 -10.56 -5.25 -12.09
CA ALA A 64 -11.52 -6.23 -11.64
C ALA A 64 -12.89 -6.06 -12.32
N SER A 65 -13.29 -4.82 -12.62
CA SER A 65 -14.57 -4.51 -13.28
C SER A 65 -14.57 -4.85 -14.77
N GLU A 66 -13.45 -4.68 -15.45
CA GLU A 66 -13.29 -5.01 -16.87
C GLU A 66 -13.07 -6.52 -17.10
N SER A 67 -12.75 -7.26 -16.05
CA SER A 67 -12.56 -8.71 -16.09
C SER A 67 -13.84 -9.46 -15.69
N THR A 68 -13.80 -10.78 -15.76
CA THR A 68 -14.86 -11.66 -15.27
C THR A 68 -14.92 -11.72 -13.74
N LEU A 69 -13.91 -11.17 -13.02
CA LEU A 69 -13.78 -11.29 -11.57
C LEU A 69 -14.93 -10.63 -10.82
N GLN A 70 -15.34 -9.43 -11.23
CA GLN A 70 -16.47 -8.73 -10.60
C GLN A 70 -17.76 -9.56 -10.69
N ALA A 71 -18.11 -10.00 -11.89
CA ALA A 71 -19.33 -10.77 -12.12
C ALA A 71 -19.33 -12.10 -11.34
N ALA A 72 -18.19 -12.81 -11.37
CA ALA A 72 -18.03 -14.06 -10.64
C ALA A 72 -18.09 -13.85 -9.12
N CYS A 73 -17.47 -12.79 -8.58
CA CYS A 73 -17.49 -12.47 -7.16
C CYS A 73 -18.92 -12.13 -6.70
N MET A 74 -19.63 -11.27 -7.40
CA MET A 74 -20.99 -10.88 -7.08
C MET A 74 -21.95 -12.08 -7.11
N GLU A 75 -21.84 -12.93 -8.14
CA GLU A 75 -22.67 -14.14 -8.27
C GLU A 75 -22.37 -15.14 -7.15
N ALA A 76 -21.11 -15.38 -6.83
CA ALA A 76 -20.72 -16.28 -5.75
C ALA A 76 -21.18 -15.79 -4.37
N LEU A 77 -21.11 -14.48 -4.10
CA LEU A 77 -21.64 -13.90 -2.87
C LEU A 77 -23.15 -14.03 -2.79
N ARG A 78 -23.86 -13.80 -3.89
CA ARG A 78 -25.31 -14.00 -3.96
C ARG A 78 -25.71 -15.44 -3.68
N GLN A 79 -25.02 -16.42 -4.29
CA GLN A 79 -25.27 -17.85 -4.09
C GLN A 79 -25.01 -18.28 -2.63
N ARG A 80 -24.09 -17.64 -1.94
CA ARG A 80 -23.81 -17.89 -0.51
C ARG A 80 -24.79 -17.18 0.43
N GLY A 81 -25.76 -16.41 -0.08
CA GLY A 81 -26.69 -15.64 0.72
C GLY A 81 -26.06 -14.46 1.46
N SER A 82 -24.93 -13.95 0.96
CA SER A 82 -24.24 -12.78 1.51
C SER A 82 -25.14 -11.53 1.48
N ARG A 83 -25.01 -10.71 2.52
CA ARG A 83 -25.69 -9.40 2.63
C ARG A 83 -24.79 -8.24 2.20
N ALA A 84 -23.71 -8.52 1.52
CA ALA A 84 -22.76 -7.52 1.05
C ALA A 84 -23.45 -6.48 0.15
N GLY A 85 -23.25 -5.20 0.43
CA GLY A 85 -23.55 -4.10 -0.47
C GLY A 85 -22.47 -3.92 -1.52
N PHE A 86 -22.84 -3.43 -2.71
CA PHE A 86 -21.92 -3.21 -3.81
C PHE A 86 -21.91 -1.74 -4.23
N GLY A 87 -20.78 -1.27 -4.74
CA GLY A 87 -20.62 0.09 -5.25
C GLY A 87 -19.86 1.01 -4.30
N THR A 88 -20.30 2.25 -4.19
CA THR A 88 -19.62 3.25 -3.36
C THR A 88 -19.74 2.92 -1.88
N ALA A 89 -18.61 2.80 -1.19
CA ALA A 89 -18.62 2.55 0.24
C ALA A 89 -19.30 3.66 1.03
N PRO A 90 -19.98 3.35 2.13
CA PRO A 90 -20.53 4.35 3.03
C PRO A 90 -19.43 5.23 3.60
N ARG A 91 -19.75 6.48 3.94
CA ARG A 91 -18.77 7.40 4.57
C ARG A 91 -18.24 6.87 5.91
N HIS A 92 -19.03 6.08 6.60
CA HIS A 92 -18.71 5.51 7.91
C HIS A 92 -18.52 4.01 7.77
N TYR A 93 -17.28 3.55 7.75
CA TYR A 93 -16.86 2.16 7.89
C TYR A 93 -15.70 2.10 8.89
N GLU A 94 -15.51 0.97 9.57
CA GLU A 94 -14.46 0.83 10.60
C GLU A 94 -13.12 0.45 10.00
N ALA A 95 -13.11 -0.43 9.02
CA ALA A 95 -11.90 -0.95 8.42
C ALA A 95 -12.00 -1.04 6.89
N LEU A 96 -10.86 -0.88 6.23
CA LEU A 96 -10.66 -1.20 4.81
C LEU A 96 -9.97 -2.55 4.69
N TYR A 97 -10.49 -3.43 3.84
CA TYR A 97 -9.90 -4.73 3.56
C TYR A 97 -9.64 -4.93 2.08
N LEU A 98 -8.41 -5.34 1.74
CA LEU A 98 -7.98 -5.69 0.39
C LEU A 98 -7.64 -7.20 0.37
N PRO A 99 -8.56 -8.07 -0.06
CA PRO A 99 -8.43 -9.53 0.06
C PRO A 99 -7.33 -10.14 -0.82
N ALA A 100 -7.01 -9.51 -1.95
CA ALA A 100 -5.95 -9.93 -2.86
C ALA A 100 -5.31 -8.67 -3.47
N LEU A 101 -4.46 -8.01 -2.69
CA LEU A 101 -3.80 -6.79 -3.13
C LEU A 101 -2.80 -7.10 -4.25
N SER A 102 -3.11 -6.68 -5.48
CA SER A 102 -2.27 -6.91 -6.65
C SER A 102 -0.91 -6.20 -6.53
N VAL A 103 0.11 -6.74 -7.20
CA VAL A 103 1.46 -6.14 -7.29
C VAL A 103 1.38 -4.69 -7.75
N ASN A 104 0.54 -4.39 -8.75
CA ASN A 104 0.37 -3.03 -9.27
C ASN A 104 -0.15 -2.07 -8.19
N SER A 105 -1.24 -2.43 -7.50
CA SER A 105 -1.81 -1.58 -6.45
C SER A 105 -0.88 -1.45 -5.25
N MET A 106 -0.22 -2.52 -4.82
CA MET A 106 0.78 -2.51 -3.76
C MET A 106 1.92 -1.54 -4.08
N SER A 107 2.50 -1.65 -5.28
CA SER A 107 3.61 -0.80 -5.72
C SER A 107 3.19 0.69 -5.76
N LYS A 108 2.01 0.98 -6.30
CA LYS A 108 1.49 2.35 -6.37
C LYS A 108 1.25 2.95 -4.99
N ILE A 109 0.65 2.20 -4.07
CA ILE A 109 0.43 2.66 -2.69
C ILE A 109 1.77 2.95 -2.02
N ALA A 110 2.76 2.06 -2.14
CA ALA A 110 4.09 2.24 -1.57
C ALA A 110 4.81 3.48 -2.11
N LEU A 111 4.57 3.81 -3.38
CA LEU A 111 5.14 4.99 -4.04
C LEU A 111 4.31 6.28 -3.86
N GLY A 112 3.19 6.22 -3.15
CA GLY A 112 2.33 7.38 -2.93
C GLY A 112 1.45 7.76 -4.14
N ILE A 113 1.27 6.86 -5.11
CA ILE A 113 0.47 7.10 -6.32
C ILE A 113 -1.00 6.82 -6.04
N ARG A 114 -1.88 7.75 -6.40
CA ARG A 114 -3.32 7.71 -6.12
C ARG A 114 -4.16 7.86 -7.39
N ASP A 115 -3.90 7.02 -8.36
CA ASP A 115 -4.53 7.08 -9.69
C ASP A 115 -5.66 6.07 -9.91
N ASN A 116 -5.98 5.26 -8.89
CA ASN A 116 -7.03 4.26 -8.96
C ASN A 116 -7.81 4.14 -7.64
N LEU A 117 -8.97 3.46 -7.69
CA LEU A 117 -9.88 3.28 -6.56
C LEU A 117 -9.19 2.65 -5.35
N ALA A 118 -8.40 1.59 -5.53
CA ALA A 118 -7.76 0.89 -4.42
C ALA A 118 -6.73 1.77 -3.71
N CYS A 119 -5.89 2.47 -4.49
CA CYS A 119 -4.90 3.39 -3.95
C CYS A 119 -5.59 4.55 -3.21
N ASP A 120 -6.61 5.16 -3.81
CA ASP A 120 -7.34 6.25 -3.15
C ASP A 120 -8.05 5.77 -1.89
N ALA A 121 -8.69 4.60 -1.90
CA ALA A 121 -9.34 4.03 -0.72
C ALA A 121 -8.37 3.83 0.45
N VAL A 122 -7.16 3.31 0.19
CA VAL A 122 -6.12 3.14 1.21
C VAL A 122 -5.70 4.49 1.78
N PHE A 123 -5.41 5.48 0.93
CA PHE A 123 -5.04 6.81 1.39
C PHE A 123 -6.14 7.49 2.21
N GLN A 124 -7.40 7.38 1.79
CA GLN A 124 -8.52 7.92 2.56
C GLN A 124 -8.67 7.21 3.90
N ALA A 125 -8.56 5.87 3.93
CA ALA A 125 -8.63 5.11 5.17
C ALA A 125 -7.52 5.53 6.16
N LEU A 126 -6.28 5.60 5.69
CA LEU A 126 -5.14 6.05 6.51
C LEU A 126 -5.31 7.50 7.00
N ARG A 127 -5.75 8.42 6.12
CA ARG A 127 -6.04 9.82 6.47
C ARG A 127 -7.08 9.93 7.58
N HIS A 128 -8.08 9.06 7.57
CA HIS A 128 -9.13 9.01 8.59
C HIS A 128 -8.81 8.08 9.76
N ARG A 129 -7.56 7.62 9.86
CA ARG A 129 -7.06 6.71 10.92
C ARG A 129 -7.89 5.44 11.06
N LYS A 130 -8.41 4.94 9.94
CA LYS A 130 -9.13 3.67 9.90
C LYS A 130 -8.13 2.52 9.79
N GLN A 131 -8.51 1.37 10.30
CA GLN A 131 -7.72 0.16 10.13
C GLN A 131 -7.69 -0.23 8.64
N VAL A 132 -6.50 -0.51 8.12
CA VAL A 132 -6.30 -1.02 6.76
C VAL A 132 -5.66 -2.39 6.86
N ILE A 133 -6.31 -3.38 6.25
CA ILE A 133 -5.84 -4.77 6.23
C ILE A 133 -5.70 -5.18 4.76
N ALA A 134 -4.58 -5.79 4.42
CA ALA A 134 -4.34 -6.30 3.08
C ALA A 134 -3.82 -7.73 3.12
N THR A 135 -4.37 -8.61 2.30
CA THR A 135 -3.77 -9.90 1.95
C THR A 135 -3.10 -9.71 0.59
N LEU A 136 -1.82 -10.05 0.48
CA LEU A 136 -1.10 -9.89 -0.78
C LEU A 136 -1.51 -10.98 -1.78
N HIS A 137 -1.60 -10.58 -3.04
CA HIS A 137 -1.78 -11.53 -4.14
C HIS A 137 -0.59 -12.51 -4.20
N PRO A 138 -0.78 -13.80 -4.59
CA PRO A 138 0.32 -14.76 -4.70
C PRO A 138 1.50 -14.29 -5.56
N ASP A 139 1.27 -13.51 -6.61
CA ASP A 139 2.32 -12.94 -7.46
C ASP A 139 3.31 -12.06 -6.70
N CYS A 140 2.91 -11.50 -5.55
CA CYS A 140 3.84 -10.75 -4.70
C CYS A 140 4.94 -11.62 -4.09
N HIS A 141 4.77 -12.94 -4.12
CA HIS A 141 5.69 -13.93 -3.56
C HIS A 141 6.13 -14.98 -4.59
N ASP A 142 5.90 -14.73 -5.87
CA ASP A 142 6.24 -15.66 -6.94
C ASP A 142 7.75 -15.84 -7.05
N ARG A 143 8.23 -17.03 -6.65
CA ARG A 143 9.65 -17.40 -6.65
C ARG A 143 10.26 -17.56 -8.03
N THR A 144 9.46 -17.55 -9.08
CA THR A 144 9.95 -17.57 -10.49
C THR A 144 10.47 -16.20 -10.91
N LEU A 145 10.10 -15.14 -10.17
CA LEU A 145 10.58 -13.78 -10.44
C LEU A 145 12.07 -13.63 -10.10
N PRO A 146 12.79 -12.75 -10.80
CA PRO A 146 14.18 -12.43 -10.46
C PRO A 146 14.30 -11.93 -9.01
N LEU A 147 15.33 -12.41 -8.30
CA LEU A 147 15.57 -12.05 -6.89
C LEU A 147 15.54 -10.53 -6.61
N PRO A 148 16.12 -9.65 -7.46
CA PRO A 148 16.03 -8.21 -7.23
C PRO A 148 14.61 -7.66 -7.29
N LEU A 149 13.73 -8.25 -8.12
CA LEU A 149 12.33 -7.87 -8.18
C LEU A 149 11.56 -8.33 -6.95
N LEU A 150 11.77 -9.58 -6.52
CA LEU A 150 11.19 -10.07 -5.26
C LEU A 150 11.59 -9.21 -4.06
N ALA A 151 12.87 -8.86 -3.94
CA ALA A 151 13.35 -7.97 -2.89
C ALA A 151 12.67 -6.58 -2.95
N ARG A 152 12.38 -6.08 -4.15
CA ARG A 152 11.65 -4.82 -4.33
C ARG A 152 10.19 -4.95 -3.87
N LEU A 153 9.51 -6.04 -4.21
CA LEU A 153 8.14 -6.28 -3.78
C LEU A 153 8.04 -6.42 -2.25
N GLU A 154 9.01 -7.09 -1.63
CA GLU A 154 9.14 -7.17 -0.17
C GLU A 154 9.31 -5.77 0.46
N GLN A 155 10.15 -4.90 -0.12
CA GLN A 155 10.32 -3.52 0.34
C GLN A 155 9.01 -2.73 0.23
N TYR A 156 8.22 -2.91 -0.82
CA TYR A 156 6.91 -2.27 -0.94
C TYR A 156 5.95 -2.75 0.14
N ALA A 157 5.90 -4.04 0.43
CA ALA A 157 5.09 -4.57 1.52
C ALA A 157 5.49 -3.97 2.87
N GLN A 158 6.80 -3.91 3.18
CA GLN A 158 7.32 -3.26 4.39
C GLN A 158 6.98 -1.76 4.44
N THR A 159 7.00 -1.09 3.30
CA THR A 159 6.60 0.32 3.20
C THR A 159 5.12 0.49 3.57
N LEU A 160 4.22 -0.36 3.07
CA LEU A 160 2.81 -0.33 3.45
C LEU A 160 2.62 -0.53 4.95
N GLU A 161 3.35 -1.47 5.55
CA GLU A 161 3.29 -1.69 7.00
C GLU A 161 3.78 -0.47 7.78
N SER A 162 4.82 0.22 7.31
CA SER A 162 5.27 1.47 7.93
C SER A 162 4.23 2.58 7.86
N TYR A 163 3.30 2.53 6.90
CA TYR A 163 2.15 3.42 6.81
C TYR A 163 1.00 3.01 7.74
N GLY A 164 1.09 1.85 8.38
CA GLY A 164 0.05 1.32 9.27
C GLY A 164 -0.92 0.34 8.60
N VAL A 165 -0.60 -0.17 7.42
CA VAL A 165 -1.36 -1.25 6.77
C VAL A 165 -0.98 -2.58 7.40
N ALA A 166 -1.95 -3.32 7.94
CA ALA A 166 -1.73 -4.66 8.43
C ALA A 166 -1.73 -5.65 7.25
N ILE A 167 -0.59 -6.28 6.99
CA ILE A 167 -0.48 -7.28 5.91
C ILE A 167 -0.66 -8.68 6.50
N SER A 168 -1.67 -9.41 6.02
CA SER A 168 -1.91 -10.81 6.35
C SER A 168 -1.41 -11.71 5.22
N GLY A 169 -0.80 -12.85 5.57
CA GLY A 169 -0.24 -13.83 4.65
C GLY A 169 1.16 -14.29 5.06
N LYS A 170 1.55 -15.46 4.57
CA LYS A 170 2.90 -15.97 4.85
C LYS A 170 3.93 -15.10 4.15
N ARG A 171 4.67 -14.31 4.92
CA ARG A 171 5.94 -13.76 4.45
C ARG A 171 6.91 -14.92 4.25
N ILE A 172 7.36 -15.10 3.03
CA ILE A 172 8.55 -15.90 2.77
C ILE A 172 9.71 -14.92 2.91
N THR A 173 10.22 -14.79 4.14
CA THR A 173 11.49 -14.10 4.36
C THR A 173 12.56 -14.94 3.67
N PRO A 174 13.31 -14.44 2.68
CA PRO A 174 14.49 -15.13 2.19
C PRO A 174 15.42 -15.28 3.40
N ALA A 175 15.74 -16.51 3.76
CA ALA A 175 16.71 -16.75 4.82
C ALA A 175 18.02 -16.05 4.44
N GLY A 176 18.39 -15.02 5.18
CA GLY A 176 19.73 -14.45 5.12
C GLY A 176 19.89 -12.97 4.81
N HIS A 177 18.87 -12.16 4.83
CA HIS A 177 19.08 -10.70 4.79
C HIS A 177 18.58 -10.08 6.08
N ALA A 178 19.51 -9.53 6.86
CA ALA A 178 19.20 -8.67 7.98
C ALA A 178 18.31 -7.49 7.51
N PRO A 179 17.38 -6.99 8.35
CA PRO A 179 16.54 -5.87 7.97
C PRO A 179 17.43 -4.70 7.58
N LEU A 180 17.31 -4.25 6.33
CA LEU A 180 17.84 -2.97 5.91
C LEU A 180 17.07 -1.91 6.69
N THR A 181 17.60 -1.55 7.85
CA THR A 181 17.23 -0.30 8.52
C THR A 181 17.24 0.80 7.48
N ALA A 182 16.20 1.64 7.49
CA ALA A 182 16.15 2.85 6.69
C ALA A 182 17.50 3.54 6.79
N PRO A 183 18.12 3.98 5.69
CA PRO A 183 19.40 4.62 5.77
C PRO A 183 19.23 5.93 6.55
N ALA A 184 19.79 5.94 7.76
CA ALA A 184 20.16 7.19 8.38
C ALA A 184 21.08 7.93 7.37
N PRO A 185 20.98 9.26 7.24
CA PRO A 185 21.83 9.98 6.31
C PRO A 185 23.30 9.81 6.74
N SER A 186 24.10 9.27 5.85
CA SER A 186 25.53 9.09 5.97
C SER A 186 26.02 7.73 6.44
N ALA A 187 26.24 6.83 5.49
CA ALA A 187 27.44 5.99 5.47
C ALA A 187 27.71 5.61 4.00
N SER A 188 28.85 6.05 3.52
CA SER A 188 29.44 5.65 2.26
C SER A 188 29.47 4.12 2.16
N LEU A 189 28.83 3.58 1.10
CA LEU A 189 29.00 2.18 0.72
C LEU A 189 30.48 1.91 0.45
N PRO A 190 31.08 0.84 0.99
CA PRO A 190 32.38 0.41 0.56
C PRO A 190 32.23 -0.16 -0.87
N ILE A 191 32.58 0.62 -1.86
CA ILE A 191 32.79 0.14 -3.22
C ILE A 191 34.07 -0.66 -3.20
N THR A 192 33.97 -1.97 -3.19
CA THR A 192 35.10 -2.88 -3.42
C THR A 192 35.53 -2.74 -4.88
N GLY A 193 36.48 -1.92 -5.11
CA GLY A 193 37.09 -1.61 -6.39
C GLY A 193 37.46 -0.13 -6.43
N ASN A 194 38.71 0.17 -6.50
CA ASN A 194 39.39 1.45 -6.33
C ASN A 194 38.94 2.57 -7.31
N LYS A 195 37.61 2.82 -7.41
CA LYS A 195 37.03 3.92 -8.22
C LYS A 195 36.37 4.93 -7.29
N ARG A 196 36.98 6.07 -7.17
CA ARG A 196 36.40 7.20 -6.42
C ARG A 196 35.33 7.86 -7.28
N LEU A 197 34.09 7.90 -6.78
CA LEU A 197 32.97 8.56 -7.46
C LEU A 197 32.75 9.94 -6.82
N ILE A 198 32.82 11.00 -7.65
CA ILE A 198 32.52 12.38 -7.23
C ILE A 198 31.12 12.74 -7.69
N THR A 199 30.27 13.07 -6.73
CA THR A 199 28.87 13.45 -6.93
C THR A 199 28.67 14.95 -6.77
N LEU A 200 27.49 15.45 -7.18
CA LEU A 200 27.07 16.84 -6.96
C LEU A 200 27.16 17.26 -5.50
N ARG A 201 26.91 16.35 -4.55
CA ARG A 201 26.98 16.62 -3.11
C ARG A 201 28.43 16.92 -2.69
N ASP A 202 29.39 16.16 -3.18
CA ASP A 202 30.80 16.33 -2.83
C ASP A 202 31.32 17.68 -3.34
N VAL A 203 30.92 18.08 -4.55
CA VAL A 203 31.26 19.35 -5.15
C VAL A 203 30.67 20.55 -4.38
N ARG A 204 29.46 20.40 -3.85
CA ARG A 204 28.78 21.45 -3.07
C ARG A 204 29.41 21.71 -1.71
N LEU A 205 30.18 20.76 -1.17
CA LEU A 205 30.92 20.91 0.08
C LEU A 205 32.22 21.74 -0.08
N LEU A 206 32.66 21.94 -1.32
CA LEU A 206 33.85 22.73 -1.64
C LEU A 206 33.49 24.22 -1.77
N ALA A 207 34.40 25.10 -1.39
CA ALA A 207 34.22 26.52 -1.61
C ALA A 207 34.39 26.89 -3.11
N PRO A 208 33.72 27.96 -3.61
CA PRO A 208 33.90 28.42 -4.99
C PRO A 208 35.39 28.82 -5.21
N GLY A 209 35.99 28.33 -6.30
CA GLY A 209 37.38 28.55 -6.64
C GLY A 209 38.38 27.60 -5.97
N GLU A 210 37.92 26.64 -5.19
CA GLU A 210 38.77 25.64 -4.55
C GLU A 210 39.28 24.60 -5.57
N SER A 211 40.38 23.91 -5.23
CA SER A 211 40.92 22.84 -6.08
C SER A 211 40.53 21.47 -5.58
N LEU A 212 40.01 20.65 -6.48
CA LEU A 212 39.60 19.25 -6.21
C LEU A 212 40.63 18.29 -6.78
N ARG A 213 41.30 17.53 -5.93
CA ARG A 213 42.26 16.53 -6.33
C ARG A 213 41.57 15.27 -6.82
N ILE A 214 41.83 14.84 -8.03
CA ILE A 214 41.30 13.63 -8.65
C ILE A 214 42.41 12.67 -9.02
N GLU A 215 42.16 11.37 -8.76
CA GLU A 215 43.08 10.29 -9.15
C GLU A 215 42.62 9.70 -10.50
N GLY A 216 43.56 9.06 -11.24
CA GLY A 216 43.31 8.57 -12.60
C GLY A 216 42.12 7.60 -12.76
N ASN A 217 41.56 7.09 -11.66
CA ASN A 217 40.39 6.20 -11.65
C ASN A 217 39.15 6.85 -11.02
N THR A 218 39.06 8.17 -11.05
CA THR A 218 37.93 8.93 -10.51
C THR A 218 36.86 9.13 -11.56
N LEU A 219 35.60 8.76 -11.21
CA LEU A 219 34.41 9.03 -12.02
C LEU A 219 33.72 10.28 -11.48
N ILE A 220 33.42 11.24 -12.34
CA ILE A 220 32.67 12.45 -12.00
C ILE A 220 31.31 12.37 -12.68
N THR A 221 30.22 12.49 -11.88
CA THR A 221 28.88 12.49 -12.45
C THR A 221 28.62 13.73 -13.31
N PRO A 222 27.76 13.68 -14.34
CA PRO A 222 27.44 14.84 -15.18
C PRO A 222 27.04 16.08 -14.37
N ALA A 223 26.15 15.92 -13.39
CA ALA A 223 25.69 17.00 -12.53
C ALA A 223 26.83 17.60 -11.64
N ALA A 224 27.80 16.76 -11.22
CA ALA A 224 28.98 17.24 -10.52
C ALA A 224 29.92 18.04 -11.45
N LYS A 225 30.05 17.63 -12.70
CA LYS A 225 30.86 18.32 -13.71
C LYS A 225 30.31 19.72 -14.02
N ASP A 226 29.00 19.85 -14.15
CA ASP A 226 28.33 21.12 -14.37
C ASP A 226 28.52 22.07 -13.17
N GLU A 227 28.43 21.54 -11.95
CA GLU A 227 28.61 22.33 -10.72
C GLU A 227 30.08 22.74 -10.52
N ILE A 228 31.05 21.88 -10.88
CA ILE A 228 32.49 22.22 -10.90
C ILE A 228 32.74 23.42 -11.81
N THR A 229 32.18 23.38 -13.02
CA THR A 229 32.32 24.50 -13.98
C THR A 229 31.62 25.76 -13.46
N ARG A 230 30.43 25.64 -12.91
CA ARG A 230 29.66 26.77 -12.39
C ARG A 230 30.35 27.45 -11.21
N ARG A 231 31.05 26.71 -10.35
CA ARG A 231 31.75 27.22 -9.15
C ARG A 231 33.22 27.53 -9.40
N ASN A 232 33.69 27.39 -10.62
CA ASN A 232 35.07 27.63 -11.02
C ASN A 232 36.09 26.81 -10.19
N ILE A 233 35.75 25.53 -9.89
CA ILE A 233 36.57 24.61 -9.13
C ILE A 233 37.63 24.02 -10.08
N THR A 234 38.89 24.07 -9.67
CA THR A 234 39.99 23.55 -10.47
C THR A 234 40.23 22.06 -10.18
N LEU A 235 40.22 21.22 -11.23
CA LEU A 235 40.56 19.82 -11.10
C LEU A 235 42.07 19.63 -11.18
N VAL A 236 42.69 19.06 -10.14
CA VAL A 236 44.13 18.75 -10.09
C VAL A 236 44.28 17.23 -10.13
N HIS A 237 44.93 16.74 -11.18
CA HIS A 237 45.29 15.33 -11.29
C HIS A 237 46.51 15.03 -10.39
N GLY A 238 46.36 14.03 -9.54
CA GLY A 238 47.41 13.55 -8.63
C GLY A 238 48.03 12.26 -9.08
#